data_1dd01f1e7432e429368a7b8364825b69
#
_entry.id   1dd01f1e7432e429368a7b8364825b69
#
_cell.length_a   1.000
_cell.length_b   1.000
_cell.length_c   1.000
_cell.angle_alpha   90.00
_cell.angle_beta   90.00
_cell.angle_gamma   90.00
#
_symmetry.space_group_name_H-M   'P 1'
#
loop_
_entity.id
_entity.type
_entity.pdbx_description
1 polymer ?
#
loop_
_entity_poly.entity_id
_entity_poly.type
_entity_poly.pdbx_seq_one_letter_code
_entity_poly.pdbx_strand_id
1 'polypeptide(L)'
;GIDSCMLDDKRADEIIVGIRGLLKSFKLQPYDEGTERGFLRHVLVRVGKNTGEILVTLVGGNSMFPKKHDFVKALVKRFPDITTVTFSVNRTPEMLLLGENNEVLYGEGYITDILCGKRFRISPHSFYQINHAQTEKLYDYAIKAAKLTKKDVLLDAYSGIGTIGIIASDYVKQVQGIEYNASAVRDAVKNCHENGLTRNIAFNRGDAGEFLEKKAKLGTHYDAVILDPARTGANRKFLNSLVKIAPERIVYISCNPATQARDLKTLTKKYTVTDIQPFDMFPHTRHVECVVSMSRKAE
;
A
#
# COMPACT_ATOMS: atom_id res chain seq x y z
N GLY A 1 10.87 -22.73 -14.17
CA GLY A 1 9.96 -21.57 -14.17
C GLY A 1 8.66 -21.94 -13.50
N ILE A 2 8.04 -20.99 -12.82
CA ILE A 2 6.70 -21.12 -12.22
C ILE A 2 5.71 -20.65 -13.28
N ASP A 3 4.63 -21.39 -13.50
CA ASP A 3 3.61 -21.06 -14.51
C ASP A 3 2.29 -20.60 -13.87
N SER A 4 2.10 -20.86 -12.57
CA SER A 4 0.96 -20.37 -11.81
C SER A 4 1.29 -20.24 -10.32
N CYS A 5 0.58 -19.34 -9.64
CA CYS A 5 0.63 -19.15 -8.20
C CYS A 5 -0.79 -19.19 -7.63
N MET A 6 -0.99 -19.87 -6.51
CA MET A 6 -2.31 -19.98 -5.88
C MET A 6 -2.79 -18.66 -5.24
N LEU A 7 -1.88 -17.74 -5.00
CA LEU A 7 -2.17 -16.43 -4.38
C LEU A 7 -2.44 -15.34 -5.41
N ASP A 8 -1.99 -15.55 -6.67
CA ASP A 8 -2.08 -14.55 -7.72
C ASP A 8 -3.42 -14.64 -8.48
N ASP A 9 -3.77 -13.57 -9.19
CA ASP A 9 -4.84 -13.60 -10.17
C ASP A 9 -4.37 -14.40 -11.40
N LYS A 10 -5.18 -15.34 -11.89
CA LYS A 10 -4.84 -16.17 -13.04
C LYS A 10 -4.43 -15.37 -14.28
N ARG A 11 -5.02 -14.19 -14.49
CA ARG A 11 -4.63 -13.29 -15.59
C ARG A 11 -3.20 -12.78 -15.43
N ALA A 12 -2.76 -12.53 -14.18
CA ALA A 12 -1.38 -12.15 -13.91
C ALA A 12 -0.41 -13.27 -14.28
N ASP A 13 -0.71 -14.53 -13.92
CA ASP A 13 0.07 -15.71 -14.31
C ASP A 13 0.18 -15.84 -15.83
N GLU A 14 -0.95 -15.75 -16.54
CA GLU A 14 -1.01 -15.83 -18.01
C GLU A 14 -0.18 -14.75 -18.70
N ILE A 15 -0.23 -13.50 -18.17
CA ILE A 15 0.56 -12.38 -18.67
C ILE A 15 2.05 -12.63 -18.45
N ILE A 16 2.46 -13.09 -17.26
CA ILE A 16 3.86 -13.37 -16.94
C ILE A 16 4.41 -14.47 -17.85
N VAL A 17 3.64 -15.57 -18.05
CA VAL A 17 4.00 -16.65 -18.99
C VAL A 17 4.08 -16.12 -20.43
N GLY A 18 3.13 -15.26 -20.82
CA GLY A 18 3.12 -14.63 -22.15
C GLY A 18 4.32 -13.72 -22.38
N ILE A 19 4.71 -12.92 -21.39
CA ILE A 19 5.91 -12.05 -21.45
C ILE A 19 7.16 -12.92 -21.63
N ARG A 20 7.28 -14.05 -20.90
CA ARG A 20 8.39 -15.01 -21.09
C ARG A 20 8.49 -15.52 -22.52
N GLY A 21 7.36 -15.78 -23.18
CA GLY A 21 7.30 -16.15 -24.60
C GLY A 21 7.72 -15.02 -25.53
N LEU A 22 7.27 -13.79 -25.25
CA LEU A 22 7.63 -12.61 -26.04
C LEU A 22 9.13 -12.28 -25.94
N LEU A 23 9.76 -12.45 -24.78
CA LEU A 23 11.22 -12.27 -24.64
C LEU A 23 11.98 -13.10 -25.67
N LYS A 24 11.61 -14.38 -25.82
CA LYS A 24 12.23 -15.26 -26.83
C LYS A 24 12.02 -14.76 -28.26
N SER A 25 10.79 -14.36 -28.60
CA SER A 25 10.43 -13.86 -29.92
C SER A 25 11.16 -12.56 -30.28
N PHE A 26 11.40 -11.71 -29.31
CA PHE A 26 12.12 -10.43 -29.49
C PHE A 26 13.64 -10.56 -29.28
N LYS A 27 14.16 -11.77 -28.99
CA LYS A 27 15.56 -12.05 -28.67
C LYS A 27 16.08 -11.22 -27.49
N LEU A 28 15.22 -10.95 -26.52
CA LEU A 28 15.56 -10.26 -25.27
C LEU A 28 15.91 -11.32 -24.22
N GLN A 29 17.05 -11.12 -23.55
CA GLN A 29 17.50 -12.03 -22.50
C GLN A 29 16.92 -11.59 -21.15
N PRO A 30 16.46 -12.52 -20.29
CA PRO A 30 16.24 -12.22 -18.88
C PRO A 30 17.54 -11.68 -18.26
N TYR A 31 17.38 -10.82 -17.27
CA TYR A 31 18.53 -10.29 -16.51
C TYR A 31 19.07 -11.39 -15.58
N ASP A 32 20.38 -11.52 -15.58
CA ASP A 32 21.12 -12.43 -14.71
C ASP A 32 21.85 -11.62 -13.64
N GLU A 33 21.47 -11.81 -12.38
CA GLU A 33 22.01 -11.04 -11.25
C GLU A 33 23.51 -11.35 -10.98
N GLY A 34 23.98 -12.55 -11.34
CA GLY A 34 25.38 -12.95 -11.13
C GLY A 34 26.34 -12.34 -12.13
N THR A 35 25.88 -12.14 -13.37
CA THR A 35 26.69 -11.58 -14.46
C THR A 35 26.34 -10.13 -14.78
N GLU A 36 25.27 -9.59 -14.17
CA GLU A 36 24.70 -8.26 -14.42
C GLU A 36 24.35 -8.03 -15.91
N ARG A 37 24.04 -9.12 -16.64
CA ARG A 37 23.72 -9.09 -18.06
C ARG A 37 22.27 -9.47 -18.32
N GLY A 38 21.75 -9.02 -19.45
CA GLY A 38 20.36 -9.22 -19.84
C GLY A 38 19.54 -7.93 -19.74
N PHE A 39 18.25 -8.06 -20.04
CA PHE A 39 17.36 -6.89 -20.11
C PHE A 39 16.30 -6.89 -19.01
N LEU A 40 15.39 -7.88 -19.03
CA LEU A 40 14.23 -7.90 -18.14
C LEU A 40 14.60 -8.53 -16.80
N ARG A 41 14.57 -7.72 -15.76
CA ARG A 41 14.91 -8.10 -14.39
C ARG A 41 13.68 -8.61 -13.63
N HIS A 42 12.59 -7.84 -13.67
CA HIS A 42 11.33 -8.19 -13.00
C HIS A 42 10.13 -7.82 -13.87
N VAL A 43 9.00 -8.42 -13.56
CA VAL A 43 7.67 -8.04 -14.05
C VAL A 43 6.76 -7.89 -12.84
N LEU A 44 6.14 -6.73 -12.70
CA LEU A 44 5.08 -6.49 -11.74
C LEU A 44 3.74 -6.45 -12.48
N VAL A 45 2.81 -7.32 -12.11
CA VAL A 45 1.43 -7.27 -12.60
C VAL A 45 0.51 -6.93 -11.45
N ARG A 46 -0.35 -5.95 -11.66
CA ARG A 46 -1.41 -5.57 -10.72
C ARG A 46 -2.75 -5.72 -11.40
N VAL A 47 -3.67 -6.32 -10.70
CA VAL A 47 -5.03 -6.55 -11.20
C VAL A 47 -6.01 -5.87 -10.23
N GLY A 48 -6.79 -4.93 -10.73
CA GLY A 48 -7.93 -4.36 -10.02
C GLY A 48 -9.03 -5.40 -9.90
N LYS A 49 -9.30 -5.85 -8.68
CA LYS A 49 -10.18 -7.01 -8.46
C LYS A 49 -11.63 -6.73 -8.85
N ASN A 50 -12.10 -5.52 -8.58
CA ASN A 50 -13.49 -5.11 -8.85
C ASN A 50 -13.65 -4.40 -10.22
N THR A 51 -12.59 -3.81 -10.76
CA THR A 51 -12.65 -3.14 -12.07
C THR A 51 -12.19 -4.03 -13.21
N GLY A 52 -11.37 -5.03 -12.93
CA GLY A 52 -10.73 -5.86 -13.95
C GLY A 52 -9.54 -5.20 -14.66
N GLU A 53 -9.22 -3.95 -14.35
CA GLU A 53 -8.11 -3.23 -14.96
C GLU A 53 -6.75 -3.88 -14.60
N ILE A 54 -5.83 -3.91 -15.56
CA ILE A 54 -4.52 -4.57 -15.39
C ILE A 54 -3.40 -3.60 -15.71
N LEU A 55 -2.48 -3.45 -14.75
CA LEU A 55 -1.22 -2.72 -14.91
C LEU A 55 -0.07 -3.71 -14.99
N VAL A 56 0.76 -3.56 -16.01
CA VAL A 56 2.00 -4.31 -16.17
C VAL A 56 3.18 -3.34 -16.09
N THR A 57 4.10 -3.58 -15.16
CA THR A 57 5.37 -2.86 -15.10
C THR A 57 6.51 -3.80 -15.47
N LEU A 58 7.18 -3.47 -16.57
CA LEU A 58 8.40 -4.15 -16.99
C LEU A 58 9.59 -3.48 -16.30
N VAL A 59 10.46 -4.23 -15.66
CA VAL A 59 11.62 -3.71 -14.95
C VAL A 59 12.88 -4.17 -15.65
N GLY A 60 13.63 -3.22 -16.21
CA GLY A 60 14.91 -3.48 -16.87
C GLY A 60 16.09 -3.23 -15.94
N GLY A 61 17.17 -3.98 -16.11
CA GLY A 61 18.47 -3.71 -15.46
C GLY A 61 19.16 -2.44 -16.01
N ASN A 62 18.72 -1.95 -17.17
CA ASN A 62 19.20 -0.71 -17.78
C ASN A 62 18.08 -0.04 -18.60
N SER A 63 18.34 1.18 -19.10
CA SER A 63 17.36 1.96 -19.86
C SER A 63 17.21 1.55 -21.33
N MET A 64 18.08 0.66 -21.82
CA MET A 64 18.02 0.20 -23.22
C MET A 64 16.98 -0.88 -23.38
N PHE A 65 15.85 -0.55 -23.98
CA PHE A 65 14.79 -1.50 -24.32
C PHE A 65 14.66 -1.61 -25.84
N PRO A 66 15.36 -2.60 -26.46
CA PRO A 66 15.29 -2.79 -27.90
C PRO A 66 13.87 -3.12 -28.37
N LYS A 67 13.43 -2.46 -29.45
CA LYS A 67 12.08 -2.65 -30.04
C LYS A 67 10.94 -2.48 -29.02
N LYS A 68 11.10 -1.54 -28.08
CA LYS A 68 10.19 -1.25 -26.98
C LYS A 68 8.72 -1.17 -27.43
N HIS A 69 8.44 -0.36 -28.44
CA HIS A 69 7.08 -0.14 -28.93
C HIS A 69 6.48 -1.39 -29.59
N ASP A 70 7.27 -2.15 -30.35
CA ASP A 70 6.80 -3.39 -30.98
C ASP A 70 6.51 -4.47 -29.93
N PHE A 71 7.35 -4.56 -28.89
CA PHE A 71 7.14 -5.46 -27.76
C PHE A 71 5.83 -5.16 -27.03
N VAL A 72 5.61 -3.88 -26.67
CA VAL A 72 4.37 -3.46 -25.98
C VAL A 72 3.15 -3.68 -26.86
N LYS A 73 3.23 -3.36 -28.17
CA LYS A 73 2.16 -3.64 -29.13
C LYS A 73 1.82 -5.13 -29.19
N ALA A 74 2.83 -5.99 -29.24
CA ALA A 74 2.63 -7.45 -29.25
C ALA A 74 2.02 -7.95 -27.93
N LEU A 75 2.46 -7.40 -26.78
CA LEU A 75 1.94 -7.72 -25.47
C LEU A 75 0.45 -7.34 -25.35
N VAL A 76 0.09 -6.12 -25.67
CA VAL A 76 -1.31 -5.63 -25.60
C VAL A 76 -2.20 -6.37 -26.62
N LYS A 77 -1.69 -6.66 -27.81
CA LYS A 77 -2.43 -7.47 -28.79
C LYS A 77 -2.75 -8.86 -28.28
N ARG A 78 -1.81 -9.47 -27.54
CA ARG A 78 -1.98 -10.82 -26.95
C ARG A 78 -2.89 -10.82 -25.72
N PHE A 79 -2.87 -9.74 -24.93
CA PHE A 79 -3.64 -9.58 -23.71
C PHE A 79 -4.39 -8.24 -23.76
N PRO A 80 -5.55 -8.19 -24.45
CA PRO A 80 -6.30 -6.94 -24.66
C PRO A 80 -6.84 -6.31 -23.35
N ASP A 81 -6.94 -7.10 -22.29
CA ASP A 81 -7.39 -6.64 -20.96
C ASP A 81 -6.34 -5.80 -20.23
N ILE A 82 -5.09 -5.72 -20.74
CA ILE A 82 -4.08 -4.84 -20.17
C ILE A 82 -4.50 -3.38 -20.37
N THR A 83 -4.74 -2.69 -19.26
CA THR A 83 -5.14 -1.28 -19.23
C THR A 83 -3.94 -0.35 -19.45
N THR A 84 -2.79 -0.70 -18.86
CA THR A 84 -1.60 0.12 -18.95
C THR A 84 -0.31 -0.70 -18.83
N VAL A 85 0.74 -0.23 -19.52
CA VAL A 85 2.09 -0.80 -19.43
C VAL A 85 3.07 0.32 -19.09
N THR A 86 3.90 0.07 -18.09
CA THR A 86 4.98 0.98 -17.69
C THR A 86 6.33 0.28 -17.74
N PHE A 87 7.39 1.06 -17.81
CA PHE A 87 8.77 0.58 -17.78
C PHE A 87 9.53 1.30 -16.67
N SER A 88 10.20 0.53 -15.83
CA SER A 88 11.06 1.02 -14.76
C SER A 88 12.49 0.52 -14.95
N VAL A 89 13.48 1.35 -14.61
CA VAL A 89 14.89 0.93 -14.65
C VAL A 89 15.39 0.80 -13.21
N ASN A 90 15.74 -0.43 -12.84
CA ASN A 90 16.35 -0.72 -11.55
C ASN A 90 17.76 -1.27 -11.72
N ARG A 91 18.77 -0.44 -11.38
CA ARG A 91 20.20 -0.78 -11.48
C ARG A 91 20.80 -1.20 -10.14
N THR A 92 20.04 -1.07 -9.05
CA THR A 92 20.56 -1.36 -7.71
C THR A 92 20.41 -2.84 -7.38
N PRO A 93 21.38 -3.47 -6.71
CA PRO A 93 21.25 -4.83 -6.21
C PRO A 93 20.30 -4.95 -5.01
N GLU A 94 19.74 -3.83 -4.54
CA GLU A 94 18.87 -3.80 -3.38
C GLU A 94 17.50 -4.46 -3.65
N MET A 95 16.82 -4.85 -2.58
CA MET A 95 15.51 -5.55 -2.61
C MET A 95 14.34 -4.71 -3.17
N LEU A 96 14.59 -3.50 -3.66
CA LEU A 96 13.57 -2.68 -4.30
C LEU A 96 13.25 -3.24 -5.69
N LEU A 97 11.98 -3.57 -5.90
CA LEU A 97 11.52 -4.12 -7.17
C LEU A 97 11.60 -3.08 -8.31
N LEU A 98 11.24 -1.83 -8.03
CA LEU A 98 11.13 -0.74 -8.99
C LEU A 98 12.27 0.28 -8.79
N GLY A 99 12.73 0.89 -9.89
CA GLY A 99 13.57 2.07 -9.84
C GLY A 99 12.77 3.34 -9.51
N GLU A 100 13.44 4.47 -9.40
CA GLU A 100 12.81 5.74 -8.98
C GLU A 100 11.74 6.26 -9.95
N ASN A 101 11.95 6.06 -11.25
CA ASN A 101 11.09 6.58 -12.30
C ASN A 101 10.46 5.46 -13.12
N ASN A 102 9.21 5.71 -13.56
CA ASN A 102 8.50 4.86 -14.49
C ASN A 102 8.14 5.64 -15.76
N GLU A 103 8.49 5.08 -16.90
CA GLU A 103 8.05 5.54 -18.22
C GLU A 103 6.72 4.86 -18.56
N VAL A 104 5.72 5.62 -18.98
CA VAL A 104 4.44 5.06 -19.46
C VAL A 104 4.62 4.66 -20.93
N LEU A 105 4.41 3.38 -21.24
CA LEU A 105 4.54 2.84 -22.59
C LEU A 105 3.20 2.63 -23.29
N TYR A 106 2.13 2.43 -22.50
CA TYR A 106 0.77 2.27 -22.97
C TYR A 106 -0.22 2.64 -21.87
N GLY A 107 -1.34 3.27 -22.22
CA GLY A 107 -2.37 3.72 -21.26
C GLY A 107 -1.93 4.89 -20.39
N GLU A 108 -2.52 5.01 -19.20
CA GLU A 108 -2.37 6.17 -18.31
C GLU A 108 -1.27 6.02 -17.24
N GLY A 109 -0.61 4.87 -17.17
CA GLY A 109 0.43 4.57 -16.17
C GLY A 109 -0.11 4.22 -14.78
N TYR A 110 -1.41 3.99 -14.66
CA TYR A 110 -2.08 3.54 -13.45
C TYR A 110 -3.35 2.74 -13.80
N ILE A 111 -3.88 2.06 -12.80
CA ILE A 111 -5.22 1.44 -12.83
C ILE A 111 -6.04 1.98 -11.68
N THR A 112 -7.35 1.76 -11.75
CA THR A 112 -8.27 2.00 -10.62
C THR A 112 -8.85 0.69 -10.10
N ASP A 113 -9.10 0.64 -8.79
CA ASP A 113 -9.88 -0.43 -8.19
C ASP A 113 -10.88 0.14 -7.17
N ILE A 114 -11.84 -0.67 -6.77
CA ILE A 114 -12.86 -0.30 -5.77
C ILE A 114 -12.63 -1.17 -4.53
N LEU A 115 -12.44 -0.53 -3.37
CA LEU A 115 -12.26 -1.20 -2.08
C LEU A 115 -13.17 -0.55 -1.05
N CYS A 116 -14.00 -1.34 -0.36
CA CYS A 116 -14.99 -0.84 0.60
C CYS A 116 -15.87 0.30 0.02
N GLY A 117 -16.27 0.20 -1.25
CA GLY A 117 -17.09 1.19 -1.96
C GLY A 117 -16.37 2.49 -2.36
N LYS A 118 -15.08 2.62 -2.11
CA LYS A 118 -14.26 3.76 -2.52
C LYS A 118 -13.37 3.40 -3.71
N ARG A 119 -13.17 4.37 -4.62
CA ARG A 119 -12.30 4.22 -5.80
C ARG A 119 -10.87 4.61 -5.46
N PHE A 120 -9.91 3.76 -5.83
CA PHE A 120 -8.49 3.99 -5.61
C PHE A 120 -7.70 3.89 -6.90
N ARG A 121 -6.92 4.92 -7.18
CA ARG A 121 -5.88 4.93 -8.20
C ARG A 121 -4.66 4.20 -7.66
N ILE A 122 -4.15 3.26 -8.45
CA ILE A 122 -3.03 2.39 -8.11
C ILE A 122 -1.95 2.57 -9.17
N SER A 123 -0.86 3.25 -8.80
CA SER A 123 0.33 3.39 -9.65
C SER A 123 1.33 2.26 -9.40
N PRO A 124 2.40 2.12 -10.21
CA PRO A 124 3.42 1.08 -9.98
C PRO A 124 4.02 1.10 -8.57
N HIS A 125 4.25 2.30 -8.00
CA HIS A 125 4.85 2.47 -6.66
C HIS A 125 3.83 2.44 -5.50
N SER A 126 2.53 2.41 -5.77
CA SER A 126 1.52 2.36 -4.73
C SER A 126 1.57 1.02 -4.01
N PHE A 127 1.60 1.04 -2.67
CA PHE A 127 1.25 -0.16 -1.93
C PHE A 127 -0.27 -0.33 -1.97
N TYR A 128 -0.72 -1.50 -2.33
CA TYR A 128 -2.14 -1.89 -2.33
C TYR A 128 -2.23 -3.37 -2.00
N GLN A 129 -3.11 -3.72 -1.09
CA GLN A 129 -3.26 -5.09 -0.60
C GLN A 129 -3.74 -6.04 -1.70
N ILE A 130 -3.05 -7.16 -1.88
CA ILE A 130 -3.35 -8.13 -2.96
C ILE A 130 -4.55 -9.02 -2.66
N ASN A 131 -4.79 -9.36 -1.39
CA ASN A 131 -5.96 -10.15 -1.00
C ASN A 131 -7.14 -9.25 -0.70
N HIS A 132 -7.83 -8.82 -1.77
CA HIS A 132 -8.91 -7.84 -1.72
C HIS A 132 -10.01 -8.21 -0.72
N ALA A 133 -10.52 -9.45 -0.78
CA ALA A 133 -11.62 -9.90 0.06
C ALA A 133 -11.26 -9.90 1.57
N GLN A 134 -10.02 -10.24 1.90
CA GLN A 134 -9.55 -10.15 3.29
C GLN A 134 -9.25 -8.72 3.70
N THR A 135 -8.80 -7.88 2.78
CA THR A 135 -8.55 -6.45 3.03
C THR A 135 -9.85 -5.73 3.41
N GLU A 136 -10.96 -6.00 2.71
CA GLU A 136 -12.26 -5.43 3.07
C GLU A 136 -12.68 -5.81 4.49
N LYS A 137 -12.51 -7.08 4.86
CA LYS A 137 -12.81 -7.55 6.22
C LYS A 137 -11.90 -6.90 7.28
N LEU A 138 -10.61 -6.79 6.98
CA LEU A 138 -9.63 -6.17 7.86
C LEU A 138 -9.94 -4.70 8.11
N TYR A 139 -10.22 -3.94 7.04
CA TYR A 139 -10.51 -2.51 7.15
C TYR A 139 -11.88 -2.24 7.79
N ASP A 140 -12.91 -3.02 7.45
CA ASP A 140 -14.22 -2.95 8.12
C ASP A 140 -14.07 -3.21 9.63
N TYR A 141 -13.32 -4.24 10.01
CA TYR A 141 -13.03 -4.53 11.40
C TYR A 141 -12.28 -3.39 12.09
N ALA A 142 -11.19 -2.89 11.48
CA ALA A 142 -10.39 -1.82 12.06
C ALA A 142 -11.20 -0.53 12.30
N ILE A 143 -12.05 -0.16 11.33
CA ILE A 143 -12.93 1.01 11.44
C ILE A 143 -13.98 0.81 12.54
N LYS A 144 -14.61 -0.37 12.62
CA LYS A 144 -15.55 -0.71 13.69
C LYS A 144 -14.89 -0.70 15.06
N ALA A 145 -13.68 -1.29 15.17
CA ALA A 145 -12.91 -1.31 16.42
C ALA A 145 -12.50 0.10 16.89
N ALA A 146 -12.28 1.03 15.97
CA ALA A 146 -12.00 2.42 16.28
C ALA A 146 -13.22 3.19 16.85
N LYS A 147 -14.44 2.63 16.77
CA LYS A 147 -15.70 3.23 17.27
C LYS A 147 -15.86 4.69 16.86
N LEU A 148 -15.61 4.97 15.58
CA LEU A 148 -15.58 6.33 15.03
C LEU A 148 -16.97 6.98 15.06
N THR A 149 -16.99 8.30 15.30
CA THR A 149 -18.19 9.13 15.27
C THR A 149 -18.01 10.35 14.38
N LYS A 150 -19.11 10.97 13.93
CA LYS A 150 -19.10 12.19 13.11
C LYS A 150 -18.50 13.44 13.83
N LYS A 151 -18.12 13.32 15.08
CA LYS A 151 -17.46 14.40 15.85
C LYS A 151 -15.95 14.23 15.87
N ASP A 152 -15.44 13.05 15.56
CA ASP A 152 -14.04 12.65 15.75
C ASP A 152 -13.10 13.26 14.71
N VAL A 153 -11.90 13.58 15.17
CA VAL A 153 -10.72 13.84 14.35
C VAL A 153 -9.83 12.60 14.38
N LEU A 154 -9.68 11.97 13.21
CA LEU A 154 -8.88 10.76 13.01
C LEU A 154 -7.50 11.10 12.47
N LEU A 155 -6.46 10.49 13.05
CA LEU A 155 -5.15 10.37 12.41
C LEU A 155 -5.02 8.99 11.75
N ASP A 156 -4.76 8.99 10.44
CA ASP A 156 -4.35 7.83 9.65
C ASP A 156 -2.83 7.86 9.49
N ALA A 157 -2.11 7.09 10.31
CA ALA A 157 -0.66 7.11 10.33
C ALA A 157 -0.09 5.97 9.47
N TYR A 158 0.94 6.30 8.66
CA TYR A 158 1.49 5.44 7.61
C TYR A 158 0.45 5.18 6.50
N SER A 159 -0.21 6.26 6.07
CA SER A 159 -1.47 6.19 5.30
C SER A 159 -1.35 5.64 3.88
N GLY A 160 -0.14 5.45 3.35
CA GLY A 160 0.05 4.98 1.98
C GLY A 160 -0.67 5.86 0.96
N ILE A 161 -1.47 5.24 0.09
CA ILE A 161 -2.33 5.94 -0.88
C ILE A 161 -3.67 6.40 -0.30
N GLY A 162 -3.78 6.43 1.03
CA GLY A 162 -4.92 6.94 1.77
C GLY A 162 -6.07 5.97 1.95
N THR A 163 -5.86 4.66 1.78
CA THR A 163 -6.96 3.66 1.78
C THR A 163 -7.78 3.72 3.05
N ILE A 164 -7.16 3.63 4.22
CA ILE A 164 -7.86 3.60 5.51
C ILE A 164 -8.54 4.95 5.78
N GLY A 165 -7.81 6.07 5.63
CA GLY A 165 -8.34 7.40 5.88
C GLY A 165 -9.52 7.77 4.98
N ILE A 166 -9.45 7.42 3.69
CA ILE A 166 -10.54 7.68 2.72
C ILE A 166 -11.79 6.86 3.07
N ILE A 167 -11.64 5.57 3.42
CA ILE A 167 -12.77 4.74 3.84
C ILE A 167 -13.34 5.27 5.17
N ALA A 168 -12.48 5.62 6.13
CA ALA A 168 -12.89 6.14 7.44
C ALA A 168 -13.55 7.53 7.38
N SER A 169 -13.33 8.30 6.30
CA SER A 169 -13.87 9.66 6.16
C SER A 169 -15.41 9.74 6.22
N ASP A 170 -16.07 8.63 5.88
CA ASP A 170 -17.53 8.53 5.99
C ASP A 170 -18.02 8.43 7.44
N TYR A 171 -17.16 8.24 8.41
CA TYR A 171 -17.52 8.00 9.81
C TYR A 171 -17.06 9.12 10.76
N VAL A 172 -16.21 10.05 10.29
CA VAL A 172 -15.57 11.05 11.14
C VAL A 172 -15.85 12.48 10.66
N LYS A 173 -15.54 13.45 11.51
CA LYS A 173 -15.57 14.89 11.18
C LYS A 173 -14.40 15.24 10.26
N GLN A 174 -13.21 14.73 10.58
CA GLN A 174 -11.98 15.06 9.85
C GLN A 174 -10.99 13.92 9.91
N VAL A 175 -10.25 13.73 8.80
CA VAL A 175 -9.10 12.82 8.69
C VAL A 175 -7.84 13.62 8.43
N GLN A 176 -6.76 13.29 9.13
CA GLN A 176 -5.42 13.73 8.82
C GLN A 176 -4.54 12.50 8.56
N GLY A 177 -3.98 12.37 7.35
CA GLY A 177 -3.05 11.31 6.98
C GLY A 177 -1.60 11.79 7.04
N ILE A 178 -0.68 10.88 7.39
CA ILE A 178 0.77 11.08 7.32
C ILE A 178 1.45 9.90 6.63
N GLU A 179 2.24 10.19 5.60
CA GLU A 179 2.96 9.20 4.80
C GLU A 179 4.33 9.74 4.38
N TYR A 180 5.35 8.88 4.43
CA TYR A 180 6.72 9.26 4.07
C TYR A 180 6.92 9.33 2.55
N ASN A 181 6.32 8.39 1.80
CA ASN A 181 6.49 8.26 0.37
C ASN A 181 5.73 9.36 -0.41
N ALA A 182 6.48 10.23 -1.07
CA ALA A 182 5.91 11.33 -1.85
C ALA A 182 4.96 10.88 -2.98
N SER A 183 5.21 9.71 -3.60
CA SER A 183 4.34 9.17 -4.65
C SER A 183 3.01 8.70 -4.06
N ALA A 184 3.06 8.00 -2.93
CA ALA A 184 1.87 7.55 -2.22
C ALA A 184 0.98 8.73 -1.77
N VAL A 185 1.60 9.81 -1.22
CA VAL A 185 0.85 11.03 -0.86
C VAL A 185 0.19 11.68 -2.08
N ARG A 186 0.87 11.74 -3.23
CA ARG A 186 0.26 12.27 -4.47
C ARG A 186 -0.94 11.42 -4.90
N ASP A 187 -0.83 10.09 -4.81
CA ASP A 187 -1.94 9.19 -5.14
C ASP A 187 -3.07 9.31 -4.11
N ALA A 188 -2.77 9.47 -2.81
CA ALA A 188 -3.77 9.72 -1.77
C ALA A 188 -4.60 10.99 -2.05
N VAL A 189 -3.95 12.09 -2.44
CA VAL A 189 -4.64 13.33 -2.81
C VAL A 189 -5.53 13.14 -4.03
N LYS A 190 -5.06 12.43 -5.07
CA LYS A 190 -5.87 12.09 -6.23
C LYS A 190 -7.07 11.22 -5.87
N ASN A 191 -6.84 10.22 -5.01
CA ASN A 191 -7.88 9.33 -4.51
C ASN A 191 -8.96 10.10 -3.72
N CYS A 192 -8.60 11.14 -2.96
CA CYS A 192 -9.57 12.04 -2.35
C CYS A 192 -10.45 12.72 -3.41
N HIS A 193 -9.86 13.29 -4.45
CA HIS A 193 -10.60 13.96 -5.51
C HIS A 193 -11.55 12.99 -6.25
N GLU A 194 -11.10 11.79 -6.58
CA GLU A 194 -11.90 10.76 -7.25
C GLU A 194 -13.10 10.30 -6.40
N ASN A 195 -13.00 10.41 -5.08
CA ASN A 195 -14.09 10.10 -4.15
C ASN A 195 -14.89 11.33 -3.69
N GLY A 196 -14.67 12.52 -4.29
CA GLY A 196 -15.39 13.75 -3.94
C GLY A 196 -15.02 14.32 -2.56
N LEU A 197 -13.91 13.89 -1.97
CA LEU A 197 -13.44 14.27 -0.64
C LEU A 197 -12.51 15.49 -0.75
N THR A 198 -13.04 16.70 -0.54
CA THR A 198 -12.25 17.94 -0.75
C THR A 198 -12.08 18.79 0.52
N ARG A 199 -12.79 18.53 1.59
CA ARG A 199 -12.86 19.43 2.75
C ARG A 199 -12.47 18.82 4.08
N ASN A 200 -12.74 17.54 4.30
CA ASN A 200 -12.63 16.90 5.61
C ASN A 200 -11.47 15.88 5.70
N ILE A 201 -10.58 15.86 4.72
CA ILE A 201 -9.44 14.95 4.69
C ILE A 201 -8.22 15.66 4.11
N ALA A 202 -7.05 15.43 4.71
CA ALA A 202 -5.78 15.95 4.22
C ALA A 202 -4.67 14.94 4.46
N PHE A 203 -3.79 14.75 3.46
CA PHE A 203 -2.60 13.91 3.55
C PHE A 203 -1.34 14.77 3.55
N ASN A 204 -0.43 14.47 4.48
CA ASN A 204 0.83 15.15 4.67
C ASN A 204 1.99 14.22 4.31
N ARG A 205 3.03 14.78 3.71
CA ARG A 205 4.29 14.07 3.48
C ARG A 205 5.24 14.28 4.66
N GLY A 206 5.80 13.20 5.21
CA GLY A 206 6.85 13.30 6.23
C GLY A 206 7.02 12.01 7.03
N ASP A 207 8.03 12.00 7.90
CA ASP A 207 8.18 10.94 8.92
C ASP A 207 7.05 11.04 9.95
N ALA A 208 6.39 9.91 10.21
CA ALA A 208 5.25 9.87 11.13
C ALA A 208 5.64 10.25 12.57
N GLY A 209 6.85 9.87 13.00
CA GLY A 209 7.36 10.21 14.34
C GLY A 209 7.63 11.70 14.50
N GLU A 210 8.25 12.35 13.50
CA GLU A 210 8.52 13.79 13.51
C GLU A 210 7.22 14.59 13.42
N PHE A 211 6.33 14.15 12.56
CA PHE A 211 5.01 14.76 12.42
C PHE A 211 4.25 14.74 13.76
N LEU A 212 4.16 13.57 14.39
CA LEU A 212 3.40 13.41 15.60
C LEU A 212 4.06 14.11 16.80
N GLU A 213 5.40 14.16 16.85
CA GLU A 213 6.13 14.93 17.86
C GLU A 213 5.81 16.43 17.75
N LYS A 214 5.80 16.98 16.53
CA LYS A 214 5.40 18.37 16.28
C LYS A 214 3.96 18.63 16.72
N LYS A 215 3.05 17.72 16.40
CA LYS A 215 1.63 17.80 16.79
C LYS A 215 1.47 17.77 18.32
N ALA A 216 2.22 16.91 19.00
CA ALA A 216 2.22 16.84 20.46
C ALA A 216 2.71 18.15 21.12
N LYS A 217 3.75 18.79 20.55
CA LYS A 217 4.25 20.10 21.03
C LYS A 217 3.24 21.23 20.82
N LEU A 218 2.41 21.14 19.77
CA LEU A 218 1.37 22.11 19.45
C LEU A 218 0.04 21.86 20.23
N GLY A 219 -0.02 20.85 21.07
CA GLY A 219 -1.25 20.49 21.78
C GLY A 219 -2.38 20.00 20.85
N THR A 220 -2.04 19.47 19.68
CA THR A 220 -3.04 18.97 18.72
C THR A 220 -3.79 17.78 19.32
N HIS A 221 -5.11 17.79 19.19
CA HIS A 221 -5.98 16.70 19.64
C HIS A 221 -6.37 15.78 18.48
N TYR A 222 -6.37 14.49 18.75
CA TYR A 222 -6.98 13.44 17.92
C TYR A 222 -7.85 12.58 18.84
N ASP A 223 -9.06 12.22 18.37
CA ASP A 223 -9.98 11.34 19.12
C ASP A 223 -9.59 9.88 18.90
N ALA A 224 -9.18 9.54 17.69
CA ALA A 224 -8.73 8.22 17.32
C ALA A 224 -7.47 8.25 16.43
N VAL A 225 -6.67 7.19 16.53
CA VAL A 225 -5.53 6.95 15.65
C VAL A 225 -5.61 5.54 15.11
N ILE A 226 -5.55 5.40 13.78
CA ILE A 226 -5.32 4.13 13.10
C ILE A 226 -3.90 4.16 12.55
N LEU A 227 -3.11 3.13 12.80
CA LEU A 227 -1.74 3.04 12.29
C LEU A 227 -1.48 1.66 11.66
N ASP A 228 -0.80 1.68 10.51
CA ASP A 228 -0.39 0.48 9.76
C ASP A 228 1.08 0.65 9.30
N PRO A 229 2.05 0.53 10.23
CA PRO A 229 3.46 0.72 9.91
C PRO A 229 4.05 -0.47 9.14
N ALA A 230 5.23 -0.27 8.56
CA ALA A 230 6.03 -1.33 7.94
C ALA A 230 6.38 -2.44 8.97
N ARG A 231 6.92 -3.57 8.47
CA ARG A 231 7.31 -4.75 9.27
C ARG A 231 8.20 -4.46 10.48
N THR A 232 8.91 -3.35 10.48
CA THR A 232 9.75 -2.92 11.60
C THR A 232 8.96 -2.35 12.79
N GLY A 233 7.65 -2.14 12.61
CA GLY A 233 6.79 -1.49 13.59
C GLY A 233 6.92 0.03 13.59
N ALA A 234 6.25 0.69 14.55
CA ALA A 234 6.33 2.13 14.73
C ALA A 234 7.64 2.53 15.44
N ASN A 235 8.22 3.67 15.05
CA ASN A 235 9.43 4.14 15.72
C ASN A 235 9.14 4.68 17.13
N ARG A 236 10.16 4.69 17.98
CA ARG A 236 10.02 5.11 19.39
C ARG A 236 9.54 6.56 19.52
N LYS A 237 9.92 7.44 18.60
CA LYS A 237 9.49 8.86 18.59
C LYS A 237 7.99 8.95 18.37
N PHE A 238 7.43 8.18 17.42
CA PHE A 238 6.01 8.08 17.16
C PHE A 238 5.23 7.58 18.40
N LEU A 239 5.66 6.43 18.95
CA LEU A 239 5.00 5.83 20.11
C LEU A 239 4.97 6.75 21.33
N ASN A 240 6.10 7.40 21.63
CA ASN A 240 6.18 8.36 22.75
C ASN A 240 5.28 9.59 22.52
N SER A 241 5.20 10.08 21.30
CA SER A 241 4.34 11.21 20.92
C SER A 241 2.87 10.82 20.97
N LEU A 242 2.54 9.59 20.56
CA LEU A 242 1.18 9.05 20.65
C LEU A 242 0.69 8.96 22.11
N VAL A 243 1.56 8.51 23.02
CA VAL A 243 1.26 8.49 24.47
C VAL A 243 1.08 9.91 25.03
N LYS A 244 1.80 10.92 24.52
CA LYS A 244 1.64 12.33 24.93
C LYS A 244 0.34 12.94 24.44
N ILE A 245 -0.01 12.77 23.17
CA ILE A 245 -1.26 13.25 22.57
C ILE A 245 -2.45 12.57 23.23
N ALA A 246 -2.29 11.30 23.59
CA ALA A 246 -3.26 10.51 24.33
C ALA A 246 -4.66 10.49 23.69
N PRO A 247 -4.79 10.08 22.38
CA PRO A 247 -6.11 9.89 21.80
C PRO A 247 -6.92 8.90 22.63
N GLU A 248 -8.25 8.96 22.54
CA GLU A 248 -9.12 8.04 23.29
C GLU A 248 -8.99 6.59 22.80
N ARG A 249 -8.78 6.43 21.49
CA ARG A 249 -8.78 5.12 20.82
C ARG A 249 -7.61 4.99 19.88
N ILE A 250 -7.00 3.80 19.88
CA ILE A 250 -5.93 3.43 18.95
C ILE A 250 -6.31 2.09 18.32
N VAL A 251 -6.16 2.01 17.00
CA VAL A 251 -6.21 0.74 16.26
C VAL A 251 -4.86 0.55 15.58
N TYR A 252 -4.17 -0.52 15.93
CA TYR A 252 -2.85 -0.85 15.41
C TYR A 252 -2.95 -2.08 14.50
N ILE A 253 -2.79 -1.89 13.19
CA ILE A 253 -2.72 -2.94 12.18
C ILE A 253 -1.23 -3.27 11.97
N SER A 254 -0.87 -4.55 11.89
CA SER A 254 0.52 -4.96 11.68
C SER A 254 0.65 -6.31 10.98
N CYS A 255 1.53 -6.35 9.98
CA CYS A 255 1.97 -7.60 9.34
C CYS A 255 3.06 -8.36 10.12
N ASN A 256 3.45 -7.86 11.30
CA ASN A 256 4.45 -8.50 12.16
C ASN A 256 4.03 -8.43 13.63
N PRO A 257 3.34 -9.46 14.17
CA PRO A 257 2.90 -9.47 15.55
C PRO A 257 4.04 -9.32 16.59
N ALA A 258 5.26 -9.73 16.26
CA ALA A 258 6.40 -9.60 17.17
C ALA A 258 6.81 -8.14 17.40
N THR A 259 6.90 -7.34 16.32
CA THR A 259 7.17 -5.91 16.43
C THR A 259 5.99 -5.16 17.03
N GLN A 260 4.76 -5.56 16.72
CA GLN A 260 3.56 -5.02 17.33
C GLN A 260 3.56 -5.24 18.86
N ALA A 261 3.84 -6.46 19.32
CA ALA A 261 3.93 -6.78 20.75
C ALA A 261 5.02 -5.95 21.47
N ARG A 262 6.16 -5.70 20.80
CA ARG A 262 7.21 -4.80 21.30
C ARG A 262 6.67 -3.38 21.49
N ASP A 263 5.97 -2.85 20.50
CA ASP A 263 5.45 -1.48 20.51
C ASP A 263 4.33 -1.30 21.54
N LEU A 264 3.49 -2.32 21.69
CA LEU A 264 2.43 -2.35 22.70
C LEU A 264 2.96 -2.19 24.12
N LYS A 265 4.19 -2.62 24.45
CA LYS A 265 4.82 -2.37 25.76
C LYS A 265 4.91 -0.88 26.10
N THR A 266 5.04 -0.01 25.09
CA THR A 266 5.04 1.44 25.28
C THR A 266 3.62 1.97 25.45
N LEU A 267 2.70 1.51 24.63
CA LEU A 267 1.32 1.99 24.60
C LEU A 267 0.51 1.53 25.83
N THR A 268 0.73 0.32 26.32
CA THR A 268 0.01 -0.24 27.48
C THR A 268 0.29 0.48 28.79
N LYS A 269 1.27 1.36 28.85
CA LYS A 269 1.46 2.27 29.97
C LYS A 269 0.25 3.20 30.18
N LYS A 270 -0.42 3.60 29.09
CA LYS A 270 -1.55 4.54 29.09
C LYS A 270 -2.84 3.97 28.51
N TYR A 271 -2.76 2.81 27.86
CA TYR A 271 -3.87 2.19 27.15
C TYR A 271 -4.12 0.77 27.65
N THR A 272 -5.40 0.36 27.59
CA THR A 272 -5.82 -1.02 27.77
C THR A 272 -6.09 -1.62 26.40
N VAL A 273 -5.52 -2.79 26.10
CA VAL A 273 -5.89 -3.58 24.93
C VAL A 273 -7.32 -4.07 25.12
N THR A 274 -8.18 -3.76 24.18
CA THR A 274 -9.59 -4.12 24.23
C THR A 274 -9.90 -5.33 23.37
N ASP A 275 -9.16 -5.54 22.30
CA ASP A 275 -9.33 -6.68 21.41
C ASP A 275 -8.07 -6.94 20.57
N ILE A 276 -7.89 -8.19 20.14
CA ILE A 276 -6.81 -8.66 19.27
C ILE A 276 -7.41 -9.60 18.23
N GLN A 277 -7.39 -9.17 16.96
CA GLN A 277 -7.98 -9.94 15.87
C GLN A 277 -6.93 -10.24 14.81
N PRO A 278 -6.56 -11.53 14.58
CA PRO A 278 -5.71 -11.91 13.46
C PRO A 278 -6.52 -12.04 12.15
N PHE A 279 -5.83 -11.78 11.01
CA PHE A 279 -6.36 -11.93 9.67
C PHE A 279 -5.39 -12.73 8.80
N ASP A 280 -5.88 -13.75 8.11
CA ASP A 280 -5.11 -14.51 7.13
C ASP A 280 -5.12 -13.80 5.76
N MET A 281 -4.21 -12.84 5.60
CA MET A 281 -4.04 -12.09 4.36
C MET A 281 -3.28 -12.88 3.29
N PHE A 282 -2.45 -13.83 3.71
CA PHE A 282 -1.56 -14.61 2.86
C PHE A 282 -1.68 -16.11 3.18
N PRO A 283 -2.80 -16.78 2.77
CA PRO A 283 -3.00 -18.20 3.00
C PRO A 283 -1.82 -19.04 2.55
N HIS A 284 -1.57 -20.15 3.23
CA HIS A 284 -0.43 -21.06 2.98
C HIS A 284 0.96 -20.46 3.24
N THR A 285 1.04 -19.28 3.85
CA THR A 285 2.30 -18.70 4.31
C THR A 285 2.33 -18.60 5.85
N ARG A 286 3.49 -18.27 6.41
CA ARG A 286 3.63 -17.99 7.86
C ARG A 286 3.22 -16.57 8.26
N HIS A 287 2.77 -15.76 7.32
CA HIS A 287 2.44 -14.36 7.57
C HIS A 287 1.01 -14.23 8.06
N VAL A 288 0.82 -13.45 9.11
CA VAL A 288 -0.47 -13.08 9.66
C VAL A 288 -0.51 -11.59 9.89
N GLU A 289 -1.60 -10.95 9.48
CA GLU A 289 -1.92 -9.60 9.90
C GLU A 289 -2.62 -9.63 11.25
N CYS A 290 -2.35 -8.66 12.10
CA CYS A 290 -2.98 -8.57 13.39
C CYS A 290 -3.50 -7.15 13.63
N VAL A 291 -4.76 -7.03 13.99
CA VAL A 291 -5.37 -5.76 14.39
C VAL A 291 -5.54 -5.77 15.91
N VAL A 292 -4.93 -4.79 16.57
CA VAL A 292 -5.05 -4.59 18.02
C VAL A 292 -5.79 -3.28 18.26
N SER A 293 -6.92 -3.36 18.97
CA SER A 293 -7.66 -2.19 19.41
C SER A 293 -7.36 -1.86 20.87
N MET A 294 -7.29 -0.58 21.18
CA MET A 294 -6.92 -0.07 22.50
C MET A 294 -7.76 1.14 22.87
N SER A 295 -8.13 1.24 24.15
CA SER A 295 -8.74 2.43 24.73
C SER A 295 -7.84 3.03 25.81
N ARG A 296 -7.87 4.37 25.92
CA ARG A 296 -7.16 5.08 26.99
C ARG A 296 -7.71 4.64 28.34
N LYS A 297 -6.81 4.40 29.29
CA LYS A 297 -7.18 4.11 30.68
C LYS A 297 -7.87 5.33 31.28
N ALA A 298 -8.91 5.11 32.10
CA ALA A 298 -9.41 6.15 32.98
C ALA A 298 -8.29 6.57 33.96
N GLU A 299 -8.16 7.87 34.18
CA GLU A 299 -7.22 8.41 35.16
C GLU A 299 -7.70 8.12 36.57
#